data_3f0fa545068d96d4d6d2088152e57c08
#
_entry.id   3f0fa545068d96d4d6d2088152e57c08
#
_cell.length_a   1.000
_cell.length_b   1.000
_cell.length_c   1.000
_cell.angle_alpha   90.00
_cell.angle_beta   90.00
_cell.angle_gamma   90.00
#
_symmetry.space_group_name_H-M   'P 1'
#
loop_
_entity.id
_entity.type
_entity.pdbx_description
1 polymer ?
#
loop_
_entity_poly.entity_id
_entity_poly.type
_entity_poly.pdbx_seq_one_letter_code
_entity_poly.pdbx_strand_id
1 'polypeptide(L)'
;MQLVDKLIYYMQYPFVKYALVVGILIALCSSLFGATLVLKRFSFIGDGLSHVAFGAMAVGSVLKLTNNTIIVMPVTVAAAILILMSGQNAKLKGDAAIAMMSVGALAVGYLIMNVFSTSANVSGDVCSTLFGSTSILTLTMGEVWLCIVMSICVIAFFCLFYNRIFAVTFDESFTRAIGKNAGAYNLALAVIIAVIIVLAMNLVGSLLITALLVFPALSAMRVMYSFRSVVLYSAVLPVVGTLTGMLVSILFSTPVGSTIVACDMVIFAFNSIAGKVMRR
;
A
#
# COMPACT_ATOMS: atom_id res chain seq x y z
N MET A 1 -28.55 -21.11 5.55
CA MET A 1 -28.41 -20.19 4.40
C MET A 1 -27.28 -20.72 3.56
N GLN A 2 -27.52 -21.07 2.30
CA GLN A 2 -26.46 -21.59 1.43
C GLN A 2 -25.41 -20.49 1.21
N LEU A 3 -24.15 -20.86 0.99
CA LEU A 3 -23.03 -19.91 0.80
C LEU A 3 -23.34 -18.85 -0.28
N VAL A 4 -24.05 -19.28 -1.32
CA VAL A 4 -24.47 -18.41 -2.44
C VAL A 4 -25.49 -17.37 -2.00
N ASP A 5 -26.49 -17.77 -1.20
CA ASP A 5 -27.53 -16.84 -0.70
C ASP A 5 -26.91 -15.78 0.20
N LYS A 6 -25.93 -16.15 1.03
CA LYS A 6 -25.17 -15.20 1.88
C LYS A 6 -24.43 -14.18 1.03
N LEU A 7 -23.78 -14.62 -0.04
CA LEU A 7 -23.06 -13.74 -0.95
C LEU A 7 -24.01 -12.76 -1.66
N ILE A 8 -25.12 -13.26 -2.22
CA ILE A 8 -26.13 -12.42 -2.89
C ILE A 8 -26.70 -11.39 -1.92
N TYR A 9 -26.97 -11.80 -0.69
CA TYR A 9 -27.49 -10.91 0.36
C TYR A 9 -26.51 -9.77 0.65
N TYR A 10 -25.23 -10.06 0.89
CA TYR A 10 -24.22 -9.01 1.19
C TYR A 10 -23.93 -8.11 -0.01
N MET A 11 -23.99 -8.64 -1.24
CA MET A 11 -23.79 -7.86 -2.47
C MET A 11 -24.91 -6.83 -2.75
N GLN A 12 -26.04 -6.90 -2.04
CA GLN A 12 -27.08 -5.88 -2.13
C GLN A 12 -26.70 -4.57 -1.44
N TYR A 13 -25.80 -4.64 -0.45
CA TYR A 13 -25.39 -3.47 0.31
C TYR A 13 -24.39 -2.59 -0.48
N PRO A 14 -24.63 -1.25 -0.56
CA PRO A 14 -23.74 -0.34 -1.29
C PRO A 14 -22.29 -0.36 -0.78
N PHE A 15 -22.09 -0.43 0.54
CA PHE A 15 -20.75 -0.42 1.13
C PHE A 15 -19.89 -1.60 0.69
N VAL A 16 -20.47 -2.78 0.44
CA VAL A 16 -19.75 -3.96 -0.06
C VAL A 16 -19.25 -3.72 -1.48
N LYS A 17 -20.09 -3.12 -2.33
CA LYS A 17 -19.70 -2.74 -3.71
C LYS A 17 -18.59 -1.70 -3.71
N TYR A 18 -18.69 -0.68 -2.84
CA TYR A 18 -17.68 0.35 -2.67
C TYR A 18 -16.35 -0.26 -2.21
N ALA A 19 -16.38 -1.14 -1.22
CA ALA A 19 -15.21 -1.85 -0.72
C ALA A 19 -14.52 -2.68 -1.81
N LEU A 20 -15.29 -3.40 -2.63
CA LEU A 20 -14.76 -4.17 -3.76
C LEU A 20 -14.06 -3.28 -4.78
N VAL A 21 -14.71 -2.21 -5.21
CA VAL A 21 -14.14 -1.27 -6.20
C VAL A 21 -12.86 -0.63 -5.65
N VAL A 22 -12.91 -0.09 -4.44
CA VAL A 22 -11.78 0.59 -3.80
C VAL A 22 -10.64 -0.39 -3.54
N GLY A 23 -10.93 -1.60 -3.02
CA GLY A 23 -9.93 -2.62 -2.77
C GLY A 23 -9.18 -3.05 -4.03
N ILE A 24 -9.90 -3.29 -5.14
CA ILE A 24 -9.30 -3.63 -6.44
C ILE A 24 -8.42 -2.49 -6.96
N LEU A 25 -8.90 -1.26 -6.90
CA LEU A 25 -8.15 -0.09 -7.39
C LEU A 25 -6.86 0.13 -6.58
N ILE A 26 -6.95 0.06 -5.25
CA ILE A 26 -5.79 0.16 -4.36
C ILE A 26 -4.81 -0.97 -4.62
N ALA A 27 -5.29 -2.21 -4.74
CA ALA A 27 -4.47 -3.38 -5.01
C ALA A 27 -3.69 -3.21 -6.33
N LEU A 28 -4.36 -2.76 -7.39
CA LEU A 28 -3.75 -2.52 -8.68
C LEU A 28 -2.72 -1.38 -8.63
N CYS A 29 -3.06 -0.23 -8.03
CA CYS A 29 -2.15 0.91 -7.92
C CYS A 29 -0.91 0.57 -7.08
N SER A 30 -1.10 -0.10 -5.94
CA SER A 30 0.01 -0.49 -5.06
C SER A 30 0.96 -1.46 -5.75
N SER A 31 0.44 -2.46 -6.44
CA SER A 31 1.26 -3.49 -7.07
C SER A 31 2.06 -3.00 -8.28
N LEU A 32 1.55 -2.03 -9.04
CA LEU A 32 2.30 -1.42 -10.16
C LEU A 32 3.64 -0.84 -9.69
N PHE A 33 3.65 -0.19 -8.52
CA PHE A 33 4.87 0.36 -7.92
C PHE A 33 5.63 -0.66 -7.08
N GLY A 34 4.98 -1.74 -6.64
CA GLY A 34 5.58 -2.81 -5.84
C GLY A 34 6.83 -3.40 -6.49
N ALA A 35 6.77 -3.75 -7.78
CA ALA A 35 7.92 -4.28 -8.52
C ALA A 35 9.10 -3.30 -8.51
N THR A 36 8.85 -2.01 -8.75
CA THR A 36 9.87 -0.95 -8.74
C THR A 36 10.51 -0.81 -7.35
N LEU A 37 9.70 -0.80 -6.30
CA LEU A 37 10.16 -0.64 -4.92
C LEU A 37 10.97 -1.84 -4.43
N VAL A 38 10.52 -3.06 -4.73
CA VAL A 38 11.24 -4.28 -4.37
C VAL A 38 12.60 -4.34 -5.07
N LEU A 39 12.67 -3.98 -6.36
CA LEU A 39 13.93 -3.92 -7.10
C LEU A 39 14.90 -2.85 -6.57
N LYS A 40 14.37 -1.73 -6.11
CA LYS A 40 15.15 -0.67 -5.45
C LYS A 40 15.52 -0.97 -4.00
N ARG A 41 15.16 -2.12 -3.46
CA ARG A 41 15.36 -2.52 -2.05
C ARG A 41 14.64 -1.61 -1.03
N PHE A 42 13.49 -1.10 -1.39
CA PHE A 42 12.58 -0.34 -0.53
C PHE A 42 11.31 -1.14 -0.21
N SER A 43 11.42 -2.45 -0.02
CA SER A 43 10.27 -3.34 0.20
C SER A 43 9.43 -2.95 1.43
N PHE A 44 10.05 -2.41 2.47
CA PHE A 44 9.38 -2.00 3.70
C PHE A 44 8.84 -0.56 3.69
N ILE A 45 8.94 0.16 2.57
CA ILE A 45 8.50 1.57 2.51
C ILE A 45 7.00 1.72 2.80
N GLY A 46 6.19 0.73 2.41
CA GLY A 46 4.75 0.69 2.70
C GLY A 46 4.47 0.70 4.19
N ASP A 47 5.16 -0.15 4.94
CA ASP A 47 5.07 -0.24 6.39
C ASP A 47 5.60 1.05 7.06
N GLY A 48 6.79 1.50 6.67
CA GLY A 48 7.39 2.72 7.21
C GLY A 48 6.52 3.96 7.06
N LEU A 49 6.01 4.20 5.86
CA LEU A 49 5.17 5.37 5.59
C LEU A 49 3.78 5.27 6.21
N SER A 50 3.22 4.07 6.35
CA SER A 50 1.93 3.90 7.02
C SER A 50 2.03 4.19 8.53
N HIS A 51 3.15 3.83 9.16
CA HIS A 51 3.39 4.19 10.56
C HIS A 51 3.68 5.68 10.75
N VAL A 52 4.36 6.33 9.80
CA VAL A 52 4.49 7.80 9.77
C VAL A 52 3.12 8.47 9.61
N ALA A 53 2.28 7.96 8.71
CA ALA A 53 0.92 8.46 8.54
C ALA A 53 0.08 8.29 9.82
N PHE A 54 0.22 7.15 10.52
CA PHE A 54 -0.39 6.93 11.82
C PHE A 54 0.09 7.95 12.88
N GLY A 55 1.41 8.19 12.97
CA GLY A 55 1.98 9.19 13.88
C GLY A 55 1.45 10.60 13.59
N ALA A 56 1.37 10.98 12.32
CA ALA A 56 0.79 12.26 11.89
C ALA A 56 -0.71 12.36 12.23
N MET A 57 -1.46 11.25 12.07
CA MET A 57 -2.88 11.18 12.44
C MET A 57 -3.07 11.32 13.95
N ALA A 58 -2.19 10.74 14.76
CA ALA A 58 -2.21 10.92 16.22
C ALA A 58 -2.08 12.40 16.61
N VAL A 59 -1.17 13.13 15.97
CA VAL A 59 -1.03 14.59 16.16
C VAL A 59 -2.29 15.33 15.74
N GLY A 60 -2.85 15.01 14.58
CA GLY A 60 -4.09 15.61 14.08
C GLY A 60 -5.28 15.39 15.02
N SER A 61 -5.40 14.19 15.59
CA SER A 61 -6.45 13.84 16.55
C SER A 61 -6.34 14.63 17.85
N VAL A 62 -5.13 14.81 18.37
CA VAL A 62 -4.89 15.65 19.58
C VAL A 62 -5.20 17.11 19.32
N LEU A 63 -4.89 17.61 18.14
CA LEU A 63 -5.22 18.98 17.71
C LEU A 63 -6.72 19.15 17.38
N LYS A 64 -7.53 18.10 17.50
CA LYS A 64 -8.97 18.06 17.19
C LYS A 64 -9.32 18.61 15.81
N LEU A 65 -8.50 18.29 14.81
CA LEU A 65 -8.75 18.70 13.45
C LEU A 65 -9.95 17.97 12.86
N THR A 66 -10.81 18.71 12.17
CA THR A 66 -11.98 18.15 11.48
C THR A 66 -11.56 17.20 10.34
N ASN A 67 -10.39 17.42 9.75
CA ASN A 67 -9.85 16.58 8.68
C ASN A 67 -8.35 16.31 8.93
N ASN A 68 -8.05 15.13 9.44
CA ASN A 68 -6.68 14.70 9.72
C ASN A 68 -5.80 14.59 8.47
N THR A 69 -6.39 14.40 7.29
CA THR A 69 -5.66 14.25 6.01
C THR A 69 -4.79 15.48 5.70
N ILE A 70 -5.17 16.67 6.18
CA ILE A 70 -4.42 17.93 5.99
C ILE A 70 -3.01 17.84 6.60
N ILE A 71 -2.83 17.14 7.72
CA ILE A 71 -1.51 16.93 8.33
C ILE A 71 -0.89 15.62 7.84
N VAL A 72 -1.66 14.56 7.75
CA VAL A 72 -1.16 13.22 7.38
C VAL A 72 -0.49 13.24 6.01
N MET A 73 -1.13 13.85 5.01
CA MET A 73 -0.61 13.86 3.64
C MET A 73 0.75 14.56 3.51
N PRO A 74 0.95 15.83 3.95
CA PRO A 74 2.23 16.49 3.83
C PRO A 74 3.35 15.82 4.64
N VAL A 75 3.06 15.33 5.83
CA VAL A 75 4.06 14.65 6.68
C VAL A 75 4.51 13.34 6.04
N THR A 76 3.58 12.55 5.52
CA THR A 76 3.90 11.27 4.85
C THR A 76 4.65 11.50 3.54
N VAL A 77 4.27 12.52 2.76
CA VAL A 77 5.00 12.91 1.54
C VAL A 77 6.42 13.36 1.89
N ALA A 78 6.60 14.20 2.90
CA ALA A 78 7.93 14.63 3.33
C ALA A 78 8.80 13.44 3.76
N ALA A 79 8.24 12.50 4.53
CA ALA A 79 8.92 11.28 4.94
C ALA A 79 9.29 10.39 3.74
N ALA A 80 8.40 10.22 2.77
CA ALA A 80 8.68 9.46 1.56
C ALA A 80 9.82 10.07 0.74
N ILE A 81 9.84 11.39 0.60
CA ILE A 81 10.91 12.12 -0.07
C ILE A 81 12.23 11.91 0.68
N LEU A 82 12.25 12.05 1.99
CA LEU A 82 13.44 11.83 2.81
C LEU A 82 13.97 10.40 2.66
N ILE A 83 13.11 9.38 2.70
CA ILE A 83 13.51 7.99 2.54
C ILE A 83 14.12 7.75 1.14
N LEU A 84 13.40 8.13 0.07
CA LEU A 84 13.87 7.86 -1.29
C LEU A 84 15.11 8.68 -1.67
N MET A 85 15.26 9.90 -1.16
CA MET A 85 16.44 10.74 -1.42
C MET A 85 17.64 10.34 -0.55
N SER A 86 17.42 10.00 0.72
CA SER A 86 18.49 9.59 1.64
C SER A 86 19.06 8.22 1.28
N GLY A 87 18.25 7.30 0.79
CA GLY A 87 18.68 5.96 0.40
C GLY A 87 19.74 5.92 -0.70
N GLN A 88 19.92 7.02 -1.44
CA GLN A 88 20.92 7.14 -2.50
C GLN A 88 22.32 7.56 -2.01
N ASN A 89 22.41 8.30 -0.92
CA ASN A 89 23.65 8.94 -0.45
C ASN A 89 24.06 8.53 0.96
N ALA A 90 23.27 7.74 1.68
CA ALA A 90 23.49 7.48 3.08
C ALA A 90 24.42 6.27 3.34
N LYS A 91 25.28 6.40 4.32
CA LYS A 91 26.01 5.27 4.93
C LYS A 91 25.07 4.23 5.55
N LEU A 92 23.80 4.59 5.78
CA LEU A 92 22.74 3.71 6.28
C LEU A 92 22.05 3.04 5.10
N LYS A 93 21.90 1.72 5.15
CA LYS A 93 21.10 0.95 4.19
C LYS A 93 19.64 1.42 4.25
N GLY A 94 18.99 1.62 3.10
CA GLY A 94 17.63 2.16 3.01
C GLY A 94 16.61 1.46 3.92
N ASP A 95 16.66 0.13 4.03
CA ASP A 95 15.78 -0.65 4.91
C ASP A 95 15.96 -0.33 6.40
N ALA A 96 17.19 -0.04 6.86
CA ALA A 96 17.43 0.35 8.25
C ALA A 96 16.84 1.72 8.58
N ALA A 97 16.96 2.68 7.65
CA ALA A 97 16.37 4.01 7.81
C ALA A 97 14.83 3.94 7.85
N ILE A 98 14.23 3.10 6.99
CA ILE A 98 12.80 2.84 6.99
C ILE A 98 12.37 2.21 8.32
N ALA A 99 13.07 1.19 8.80
CA ALA A 99 12.74 0.51 10.05
C ALA A 99 12.80 1.46 11.26
N MET A 100 13.84 2.29 11.35
CA MET A 100 13.96 3.30 12.43
C MET A 100 12.81 4.32 12.37
N MET A 101 12.48 4.81 11.19
CA MET A 101 11.39 5.77 11.00
C MET A 101 10.03 5.13 11.33
N SER A 102 9.80 3.89 10.89
CA SER A 102 8.61 3.08 11.16
C SER A 102 8.35 2.93 12.65
N VAL A 103 9.32 2.36 13.36
CA VAL A 103 9.22 2.10 14.80
C VAL A 103 9.11 3.41 15.60
N GLY A 104 9.91 4.41 15.24
CA GLY A 104 9.89 5.72 15.90
C GLY A 104 8.55 6.42 15.75
N ALA A 105 8.01 6.47 14.53
CA ALA A 105 6.73 7.11 14.26
C ALA A 105 5.56 6.39 14.96
N LEU A 106 5.55 5.06 14.96
CA LEU A 106 4.55 4.26 15.66
C LEU A 106 4.62 4.49 17.17
N ALA A 107 5.81 4.44 17.76
CA ALA A 107 6.00 4.63 19.19
C ALA A 107 5.58 6.04 19.65
N VAL A 108 6.02 7.07 18.92
CA VAL A 108 5.66 8.46 19.22
C VAL A 108 4.16 8.69 19.01
N GLY A 109 3.58 8.17 17.93
CA GLY A 109 2.15 8.28 17.67
C GLY A 109 1.30 7.61 18.76
N TYR A 110 1.68 6.40 19.18
CA TYR A 110 1.01 5.70 20.28
C TYR A 110 1.14 6.45 21.61
N LEU A 111 2.33 6.99 21.93
CA LEU A 111 2.58 7.81 23.10
C LEU A 111 1.68 9.04 23.12
N ILE A 112 1.63 9.78 22.02
CA ILE A 112 0.78 10.98 21.88
C ILE A 112 -0.69 10.64 22.08
N MET A 113 -1.17 9.58 21.45
CA MET A 113 -2.56 9.13 21.64
C MET A 113 -2.84 8.73 23.10
N ASN A 114 -1.92 8.02 23.75
CA ASN A 114 -2.11 7.56 25.12
C ASN A 114 -2.13 8.70 26.14
N VAL A 115 -1.25 9.70 25.96
CA VAL A 115 -1.12 10.83 26.93
C VAL A 115 -2.21 11.87 26.74
N PHE A 116 -2.59 12.17 25.48
CA PHE A 116 -3.44 13.32 25.16
C PHE A 116 -4.84 12.93 24.66
N SER A 117 -5.11 11.66 24.31
CA SER A 117 -6.42 11.25 23.84
C SER A 117 -7.40 11.13 25.01
N THR A 118 -8.63 11.54 24.73
CA THR A 118 -9.78 11.33 25.64
C THR A 118 -10.50 10.00 25.38
N SER A 119 -10.02 9.20 24.42
CA SER A 119 -10.60 7.91 24.09
C SER A 119 -10.39 6.89 25.22
N ALA A 120 -11.44 6.21 25.61
CA ALA A 120 -11.38 5.14 26.62
C ALA A 120 -10.68 3.86 26.09
N ASN A 121 -10.49 3.71 24.76
CA ASN A 121 -9.94 2.52 24.13
C ASN A 121 -8.90 2.85 23.06
N VAL A 122 -7.81 3.51 23.45
CA VAL A 122 -6.70 3.89 22.55
C VAL A 122 -6.12 2.67 21.82
N SER A 123 -5.98 1.54 22.50
CA SER A 123 -5.45 0.31 21.89
C SER A 123 -6.36 -0.23 20.79
N GLY A 124 -7.68 -0.16 20.98
CA GLY A 124 -8.66 -0.55 19.97
C GLY A 124 -8.65 0.38 18.76
N ASP A 125 -8.52 1.68 18.99
CA ASP A 125 -8.45 2.67 17.93
C ASP A 125 -7.17 2.50 17.07
N VAL A 126 -6.04 2.23 17.71
CA VAL A 126 -4.78 1.91 17.02
C VAL A 126 -4.92 0.61 16.22
N CYS A 127 -5.48 -0.42 16.81
CA CYS A 127 -5.68 -1.71 16.16
C CYS A 127 -6.60 -1.58 14.94
N SER A 128 -7.70 -0.83 15.06
CA SER A 128 -8.63 -0.61 13.94
C SER A 128 -7.99 0.15 12.79
N THR A 129 -7.12 1.11 13.07
CA THR A 129 -6.37 1.86 12.06
C THR A 129 -5.33 1.00 11.35
N LEU A 130 -4.61 0.15 12.09
CA LEU A 130 -3.59 -0.71 11.51
C LEU A 130 -4.19 -1.85 10.68
N PHE A 131 -5.29 -2.42 11.10
CA PHE A 131 -5.94 -3.56 10.43
C PHE A 131 -7.11 -3.19 9.51
N GLY A 132 -7.57 -1.92 9.51
CA GLY A 132 -8.57 -1.40 8.59
C GLY A 132 -9.98 -2.01 8.75
N SER A 133 -10.27 -2.68 9.86
CA SER A 133 -11.48 -3.49 10.03
C SER A 133 -12.79 -2.69 10.02
N THR A 134 -12.77 -1.43 10.40
CA THR A 134 -13.96 -0.58 10.53
C THR A 134 -14.14 0.42 9.39
N SER A 135 -13.06 0.84 8.74
CA SER A 135 -13.08 1.87 7.70
C SER A 135 -13.88 1.48 6.46
N ILE A 136 -13.93 0.19 6.15
CA ILE A 136 -14.67 -0.33 4.99
C ILE A 136 -16.18 -0.12 5.12
N LEU A 137 -16.71 -0.17 6.34
CA LEU A 137 -18.15 0.00 6.59
C LEU A 137 -18.61 1.45 6.49
N THR A 138 -17.69 2.41 6.63
CA THR A 138 -17.96 3.85 6.65
C THR A 138 -17.65 4.55 5.33
N LEU A 139 -17.30 3.79 4.28
CA LEU A 139 -16.95 4.34 2.97
C LEU A 139 -18.08 5.19 2.39
N THR A 140 -17.76 6.45 2.12
CA THR A 140 -18.65 7.40 1.46
C THR A 140 -18.46 7.37 -0.05
N MET A 141 -19.49 7.77 -0.79
CA MET A 141 -19.42 7.88 -2.26
C MET A 141 -18.32 8.85 -2.72
N GLY A 142 -18.06 9.91 -1.94
CA GLY A 142 -16.99 10.87 -2.21
C GLY A 142 -15.61 10.26 -2.16
N GLU A 143 -15.35 9.39 -1.17
CA GLU A 143 -14.08 8.67 -1.04
C GLU A 143 -13.87 7.66 -2.17
N VAL A 144 -14.93 6.99 -2.61
CA VAL A 144 -14.89 6.09 -3.77
C VAL A 144 -14.50 6.85 -5.03
N TRP A 145 -15.14 8.01 -5.31
CA TRP A 145 -14.79 8.85 -6.45
C TRP A 145 -13.36 9.38 -6.38
N LEU A 146 -12.92 9.82 -5.21
CA LEU A 146 -11.54 10.26 -5.00
C LEU A 146 -10.57 9.12 -5.30
N CYS A 147 -10.84 7.91 -4.81
CA CYS A 147 -10.03 6.72 -5.08
C CYS A 147 -9.98 6.38 -6.59
N ILE A 148 -11.11 6.46 -7.30
CA ILE A 148 -11.18 6.22 -8.75
C ILE A 148 -10.32 7.24 -9.51
N VAL A 149 -10.49 8.53 -9.23
CA VAL A 149 -9.72 9.59 -9.91
C VAL A 149 -8.23 9.45 -9.64
N MET A 150 -7.85 9.23 -8.38
CA MET A 150 -6.44 9.04 -8.02
C MET A 150 -5.85 7.78 -8.66
N SER A 151 -6.61 6.68 -8.72
CA SER A 151 -6.15 5.45 -9.37
C SER A 151 -5.94 5.64 -10.87
N ILE A 152 -6.83 6.36 -11.55
CA ILE A 152 -6.66 6.70 -12.97
C ILE A 152 -5.39 7.54 -13.17
N CYS A 153 -5.16 8.57 -12.33
CA CYS A 153 -3.96 9.40 -12.39
C CYS A 153 -2.68 8.58 -12.17
N VAL A 154 -2.68 7.68 -11.20
CA VAL A 154 -1.55 6.80 -10.85
C VAL A 154 -1.24 5.84 -12.00
N ILE A 155 -2.25 5.19 -12.57
CA ILE A 155 -2.08 4.27 -13.71
C ILE A 155 -1.61 5.04 -14.95
N ALA A 156 -2.21 6.19 -15.24
CA ALA A 156 -1.80 7.04 -16.35
C ALA A 156 -0.34 7.49 -16.21
N PHE A 157 0.06 7.94 -15.00
CA PHE A 157 1.44 8.29 -14.73
C PHE A 157 2.38 7.10 -14.96
N PHE A 158 2.05 5.92 -14.44
CA PHE A 158 2.86 4.72 -14.61
C PHE A 158 3.01 4.35 -16.10
N CYS A 159 1.93 4.37 -16.87
CA CYS A 159 1.94 4.05 -18.30
C CYS A 159 2.74 5.07 -19.13
N LEU A 160 2.53 6.37 -18.88
CA LEU A 160 3.22 7.45 -19.61
C LEU A 160 4.72 7.47 -19.31
N PHE A 161 5.10 7.21 -18.06
CA PHE A 161 6.51 7.27 -17.64
C PHE A 161 7.16 5.89 -17.49
N TYR A 162 6.52 4.81 -17.99
CA TYR A 162 7.00 3.44 -17.86
C TYR A 162 8.50 3.29 -18.19
N ASN A 163 8.94 3.77 -19.35
CA ASN A 163 10.33 3.67 -19.79
C ASN A 163 11.29 4.46 -18.89
N ARG A 164 10.83 5.54 -18.28
CA ARG A 164 11.64 6.36 -17.35
C ARG A 164 11.73 5.71 -15.99
N ILE A 165 10.61 5.17 -15.50
CA ILE A 165 10.54 4.40 -14.25
C ILE A 165 11.46 3.19 -14.36
N PHE A 166 11.41 2.46 -15.46
CA PHE A 166 12.30 1.34 -15.74
C PHE A 166 13.78 1.76 -15.66
N ALA A 167 14.18 2.80 -16.40
CA ALA A 167 15.57 3.27 -16.44
C ALA A 167 16.09 3.68 -15.06
N VAL A 168 15.29 4.46 -14.30
CA VAL A 168 15.66 4.93 -12.96
C VAL A 168 15.67 3.78 -11.93
N THR A 169 14.90 2.71 -12.19
CA THR A 169 14.84 1.55 -11.29
C THR A 169 16.08 0.69 -11.41
N PHE A 170 16.58 0.45 -12.62
CA PHE A 170 17.71 -0.44 -12.85
C PHE A 170 19.06 0.25 -12.75
N ASP A 171 19.20 1.45 -13.34
CA ASP A 171 20.45 2.20 -13.31
C ASP A 171 20.21 3.70 -13.27
N GLU A 172 20.22 4.23 -12.06
CA GLU A 172 20.05 5.65 -11.81
C GLU A 172 21.30 6.44 -12.27
N SER A 173 22.51 5.87 -12.12
CA SER A 173 23.76 6.50 -12.50
C SER A 173 23.82 6.69 -14.02
N PHE A 174 23.46 5.67 -14.77
CA PHE A 174 23.35 5.74 -16.22
C PHE A 174 22.29 6.74 -16.66
N THR A 175 21.13 6.75 -15.99
CA THR A 175 20.03 7.68 -16.30
C THR A 175 20.47 9.13 -16.12
N ARG A 176 21.27 9.43 -15.10
CA ARG A 176 21.88 10.75 -14.90
C ARG A 176 22.93 11.06 -15.96
N ALA A 177 23.78 10.09 -16.32
CA ALA A 177 24.85 10.26 -17.32
C ALA A 177 24.30 10.64 -18.71
N ILE A 178 23.11 10.13 -19.10
CA ILE A 178 22.44 10.49 -20.35
C ILE A 178 21.63 11.79 -20.28
N GLY A 179 21.88 12.62 -19.25
CA GLY A 179 21.26 13.94 -19.10
C GLY A 179 19.81 13.95 -18.61
N LYS A 180 19.28 12.82 -18.11
CA LYS A 180 17.92 12.77 -17.57
C LYS A 180 17.93 13.04 -16.08
N ASN A 181 16.94 13.82 -15.62
CA ASN A 181 16.80 14.17 -14.19
C ASN A 181 16.21 12.98 -13.40
N ALA A 182 17.07 12.01 -13.04
CA ALA A 182 16.66 10.85 -12.24
C ALA A 182 16.08 11.27 -10.87
N GLY A 183 16.57 12.36 -10.28
CA GLY A 183 16.04 12.91 -9.01
C GLY A 183 14.58 13.32 -9.11
N ALA A 184 14.16 13.95 -10.21
CA ALA A 184 12.77 14.34 -10.41
C ALA A 184 11.83 13.12 -10.51
N TYR A 185 12.27 12.05 -11.17
CA TYR A 185 11.48 10.81 -11.23
C TYR A 185 11.41 10.10 -9.88
N ASN A 186 12.49 10.08 -9.11
CA ASN A 186 12.47 9.54 -7.76
C ASN A 186 11.56 10.36 -6.83
N LEU A 187 11.59 11.69 -6.95
CA LEU A 187 10.68 12.57 -6.22
C LEU A 187 9.21 12.30 -6.58
N ALA A 188 8.91 12.20 -7.87
CA ALA A 188 7.56 11.88 -8.33
C ALA A 188 7.08 10.51 -7.81
N LEU A 189 7.94 9.49 -7.86
CA LEU A 189 7.66 8.17 -7.29
C LEU A 189 7.38 8.26 -5.79
N ALA A 190 8.20 9.01 -5.03
CA ALA A 190 8.00 9.19 -3.59
C ALA A 190 6.64 9.80 -3.28
N VAL A 191 6.26 10.88 -3.99
CA VAL A 191 4.98 11.55 -3.80
C VAL A 191 3.81 10.63 -4.12
N ILE A 192 3.86 9.92 -5.26
CA ILE A 192 2.78 9.03 -5.67
C ILE A 192 2.62 7.87 -4.69
N ILE A 193 3.71 7.26 -4.25
CA ILE A 193 3.69 6.18 -3.27
C ILE A 193 3.11 6.66 -1.94
N ALA A 194 3.51 7.85 -1.45
CA ALA A 194 2.96 8.43 -0.24
C ALA A 194 1.45 8.67 -0.35
N VAL A 195 0.99 9.20 -1.48
CA VAL A 195 -0.44 9.43 -1.74
C VAL A 195 -1.22 8.12 -1.74
N ILE A 196 -0.72 7.09 -2.44
CA ILE A 196 -1.34 5.75 -2.45
C ILE A 196 -1.43 5.21 -1.02
N ILE A 197 -0.34 5.29 -0.24
CA ILE A 197 -0.29 4.75 1.12
C ILE A 197 -1.27 5.48 2.04
N VAL A 198 -1.31 6.82 2.01
CA VAL A 198 -2.23 7.59 2.86
C VAL A 198 -3.70 7.28 2.55
N LEU A 199 -4.06 7.23 1.27
CA LEU A 199 -5.42 6.89 0.85
C LEU A 199 -5.77 5.44 1.22
N ALA A 200 -4.88 4.52 0.92
CA ALA A 200 -5.10 3.11 1.19
C ALA A 200 -5.12 2.79 2.69
N MET A 201 -4.27 3.43 3.51
CA MET A 201 -4.26 3.25 4.96
C MET A 201 -5.61 3.63 5.59
N ASN A 202 -6.18 4.75 5.18
CA ASN A 202 -7.48 5.21 5.68
C ASN A 202 -8.64 4.28 5.30
N LEU A 203 -8.53 3.60 4.15
CA LEU A 203 -9.61 2.77 3.60
C LEU A 203 -9.49 1.29 3.95
N VAL A 204 -8.28 0.77 4.01
CA VAL A 204 -8.03 -0.69 4.07
C VAL A 204 -7.06 -1.10 5.18
N GLY A 205 -6.39 -0.13 5.80
CA GLY A 205 -5.40 -0.35 6.87
C GLY A 205 -3.97 -0.52 6.39
N SER A 206 -3.02 -0.30 7.30
CA SER A 206 -1.59 -0.25 6.97
C SER A 206 -1.00 -1.61 6.61
N LEU A 207 -1.42 -2.67 7.28
CA LEU A 207 -0.88 -4.03 7.08
C LEU A 207 -1.17 -4.55 5.67
N LEU A 208 -2.38 -4.28 5.16
CA LEU A 208 -2.77 -4.73 3.82
C LEU A 208 -1.99 -4.01 2.73
N ILE A 209 -1.65 -2.72 2.89
CA ILE A 209 -0.90 -1.97 1.88
C ILE A 209 0.48 -2.58 1.66
N THR A 210 1.19 -2.88 2.74
CA THR A 210 2.51 -3.52 2.66
C THR A 210 2.43 -4.87 1.96
N ALA A 211 1.41 -5.66 2.28
CA ALA A 211 1.18 -6.94 1.63
C ALA A 211 0.93 -6.77 0.11
N LEU A 212 0.05 -5.85 -0.29
CA LEU A 212 -0.27 -5.57 -1.69
C LEU A 212 0.90 -4.99 -2.49
N LEU A 213 1.86 -4.34 -1.84
CA LEU A 213 3.09 -3.88 -2.49
C LEU A 213 4.09 -5.02 -2.71
N VAL A 214 4.27 -5.88 -1.71
CA VAL A 214 5.40 -6.82 -1.66
C VAL A 214 5.05 -8.19 -2.24
N PHE A 215 3.95 -8.82 -1.81
CA PHE A 215 3.61 -10.19 -2.23
C PHE A 215 3.41 -10.35 -3.74
N PRO A 216 2.65 -9.48 -4.42
CA PRO A 216 2.46 -9.61 -5.86
C PRO A 216 3.75 -9.44 -6.65
N ALA A 217 4.59 -8.46 -6.25
CA ALA A 217 5.87 -8.19 -6.88
C ALA A 217 6.82 -9.39 -6.73
N LEU A 218 6.98 -9.92 -5.51
CA LEU A 218 7.81 -11.09 -5.25
C LEU A 218 7.26 -12.34 -5.95
N SER A 219 5.94 -12.53 -6.00
CA SER A 219 5.29 -13.63 -6.72
C SER A 219 5.62 -13.58 -8.21
N ALA A 220 5.48 -12.39 -8.81
CA ALA A 220 5.77 -12.18 -10.22
C ALA A 220 7.24 -12.45 -10.56
N MET A 221 8.18 -12.01 -9.72
CA MET A 221 9.61 -12.23 -9.90
C MET A 221 10.03 -13.70 -9.78
N ARG A 222 9.22 -14.57 -9.19
CA ARG A 222 9.48 -16.03 -9.16
C ARG A 222 9.22 -16.72 -10.49
N VAL A 223 8.26 -16.21 -11.28
CA VAL A 223 7.75 -16.85 -12.49
C VAL A 223 8.17 -16.10 -13.76
N MET A 224 8.24 -14.77 -13.69
CA MET A 224 8.53 -13.91 -14.84
C MET A 224 9.98 -13.43 -14.87
N TYR A 225 10.55 -13.27 -16.09
CA TYR A 225 11.96 -12.91 -16.29
C TYR A 225 12.18 -11.50 -16.84
N SER A 226 11.15 -10.88 -17.44
CA SER A 226 11.26 -9.52 -17.97
C SER A 226 10.52 -8.52 -17.08
N PHE A 227 11.02 -7.29 -16.98
CA PHE A 227 10.36 -6.25 -16.16
C PHE A 227 8.92 -6.02 -16.57
N ARG A 228 8.64 -6.00 -17.88
CA ARG A 228 7.28 -5.83 -18.42
C ARG A 228 6.34 -6.95 -17.94
N SER A 229 6.80 -8.20 -18.05
CA SER A 229 6.01 -9.34 -17.59
C SER A 229 5.82 -9.36 -16.08
N VAL A 230 6.87 -8.97 -15.32
CA VAL A 230 6.77 -8.83 -13.85
C VAL A 230 5.72 -7.80 -13.48
N VAL A 231 5.74 -6.61 -14.09
CA VAL A 231 4.77 -5.54 -13.81
C VAL A 231 3.34 -5.96 -14.18
N LEU A 232 3.14 -6.54 -15.37
CA LEU A 232 1.81 -6.98 -15.79
C LEU A 232 1.27 -8.11 -14.90
N TYR A 233 2.10 -9.08 -14.59
CA TYR A 233 1.70 -10.19 -13.72
C TYR A 233 1.46 -9.74 -12.28
N SER A 234 2.33 -8.85 -11.75
CA SER A 234 2.12 -8.26 -10.42
C SER A 234 0.86 -7.39 -10.34
N ALA A 235 0.38 -6.82 -11.43
CA ALA A 235 -0.87 -6.07 -11.46
C ALA A 235 -2.11 -6.98 -11.41
N VAL A 236 -2.04 -8.17 -11.99
CA VAL A 236 -3.17 -9.13 -12.01
C VAL A 236 -3.31 -9.88 -10.68
N LEU A 237 -2.19 -10.33 -10.10
CA LEU A 237 -2.20 -11.15 -8.88
C LEU A 237 -2.98 -10.52 -7.71
N PRO A 238 -2.75 -9.25 -7.33
CA PRO A 238 -3.42 -8.68 -6.18
C PRO A 238 -4.90 -8.38 -6.43
N VAL A 239 -5.30 -8.21 -7.69
CA VAL A 239 -6.73 -8.12 -8.04
C VAL A 239 -7.41 -9.46 -7.72
N VAL A 240 -6.79 -10.58 -8.11
CA VAL A 240 -7.29 -11.93 -7.80
C VAL A 240 -7.25 -12.17 -6.29
N GLY A 241 -6.14 -11.83 -5.60
CA GLY A 241 -6.00 -11.97 -4.15
C GLY A 241 -7.02 -11.15 -3.36
N THR A 242 -7.23 -9.89 -3.76
CA THR A 242 -8.23 -9.02 -3.14
C THR A 242 -9.65 -9.52 -3.35
N LEU A 243 -10.01 -9.91 -4.58
CA LEU A 243 -11.33 -10.47 -4.87
C LEU A 243 -11.59 -11.75 -4.07
N THR A 244 -10.68 -12.71 -4.12
CA THR A 244 -10.81 -13.98 -3.39
C THR A 244 -10.82 -13.74 -1.88
N GLY A 245 -9.94 -12.88 -1.36
CA GLY A 245 -9.88 -12.55 0.06
C GLY A 245 -11.13 -11.86 0.58
N MET A 246 -11.71 -10.92 -0.18
CA MET A 246 -12.97 -10.28 0.17
C MET A 246 -14.15 -11.27 0.15
N LEU A 247 -14.22 -12.14 -0.86
CA LEU A 247 -15.25 -13.18 -0.92
C LEU A 247 -15.16 -14.14 0.27
N VAL A 248 -13.96 -14.60 0.58
CA VAL A 248 -13.70 -15.48 1.74
C VAL A 248 -14.07 -14.76 3.04
N SER A 249 -13.70 -13.48 3.19
CA SER A 249 -14.06 -12.68 4.36
C SER A 249 -15.58 -12.57 4.56
N ILE A 250 -16.34 -12.33 3.50
CA ILE A 250 -17.81 -12.27 3.55
C ILE A 250 -18.41 -13.61 3.97
N LEU A 251 -17.88 -14.71 3.42
CA LEU A 251 -18.42 -16.05 3.70
C LEU A 251 -18.16 -16.50 5.15
N PHE A 252 -16.94 -16.28 5.63
CA PHE A 252 -16.48 -16.73 6.95
C PHE A 252 -16.56 -15.67 8.05
N SER A 253 -17.00 -14.44 7.71
CA SER A 253 -17.10 -13.32 8.65
C SER A 253 -15.76 -12.99 9.34
N THR A 254 -14.65 -13.06 8.56
CA THR A 254 -13.30 -12.77 9.01
C THR A 254 -12.90 -11.31 8.70
N PRO A 255 -11.89 -10.73 9.36
CA PRO A 255 -11.40 -9.39 9.03
C PRO A 255 -10.87 -9.32 7.60
N VAL A 256 -11.37 -8.36 6.81
CA VAL A 256 -11.11 -8.27 5.37
C VAL A 256 -9.62 -8.16 5.05
N GLY A 257 -8.92 -7.22 5.72
CA GLY A 257 -7.49 -6.98 5.47
C GLY A 257 -6.64 -8.22 5.71
N SER A 258 -6.79 -8.87 6.85
CA SER A 258 -6.04 -10.09 7.19
C SER A 258 -6.35 -11.25 6.26
N THR A 259 -7.59 -11.37 5.80
CA THR A 259 -8.00 -12.45 4.88
C THR A 259 -7.39 -12.24 3.49
N ILE A 260 -7.33 -11.01 2.99
CA ILE A 260 -6.65 -10.69 1.73
C ILE A 260 -5.17 -11.02 1.83
N VAL A 261 -4.50 -10.60 2.91
CA VAL A 261 -3.08 -10.93 3.14
C VAL A 261 -2.84 -12.45 3.13
N ALA A 262 -3.71 -13.21 3.80
CA ALA A 262 -3.61 -14.67 3.79
C ALA A 262 -3.76 -15.26 2.38
N CYS A 263 -4.69 -14.73 1.58
CA CYS A 263 -4.83 -15.14 0.17
C CYS A 263 -3.58 -14.80 -0.65
N ASP A 264 -3.00 -13.61 -0.48
CA ASP A 264 -1.76 -13.20 -1.15
C ASP A 264 -0.57 -14.07 -0.74
N MET A 265 -0.50 -14.50 0.52
CA MET A 265 0.51 -15.47 0.99
C MET A 265 0.37 -16.83 0.30
N VAL A 266 -0.85 -17.33 0.14
CA VAL A 266 -1.12 -18.57 -0.57
C VAL A 266 -0.73 -18.44 -2.04
N ILE A 267 -1.10 -17.35 -2.71
CA ILE A 267 -0.72 -17.05 -4.09
C ILE A 267 0.82 -17.00 -4.22
N PHE A 268 1.51 -16.36 -3.28
CA PHE A 268 2.97 -16.31 -3.28
C PHE A 268 3.60 -17.71 -3.11
N ALA A 269 3.09 -18.52 -2.20
CA ALA A 269 3.57 -19.89 -2.00
C ALA A 269 3.40 -20.72 -3.28
N PHE A 270 2.23 -20.64 -3.91
CA PHE A 270 1.96 -21.32 -5.18
C PHE A 270 2.92 -20.87 -6.29
N ASN A 271 3.11 -19.57 -6.50
CA ASN A 271 4.04 -19.02 -7.49
C ASN A 271 5.50 -19.41 -7.18
N SER A 272 5.87 -19.50 -5.91
CA SER A 272 7.23 -19.92 -5.50
C SER A 272 7.50 -21.38 -5.85
N ILE A 273 6.50 -22.26 -5.69
CA ILE A 273 6.59 -23.67 -6.11
C ILE A 273 6.63 -23.78 -7.62
N ALA A 274 5.70 -23.11 -8.32
CA ALA A 274 5.64 -23.08 -9.78
C ALA A 274 6.97 -22.59 -10.39
N GLY A 275 7.54 -21.50 -9.86
CA GLY A 275 8.82 -20.97 -10.31
C GLY A 275 10.00 -21.92 -10.09
N LYS A 276 9.98 -22.75 -9.05
CA LYS A 276 11.00 -23.81 -8.85
C LYS A 276 10.87 -24.93 -9.89
N VAL A 277 9.63 -25.30 -10.24
CA VAL A 277 9.37 -26.36 -11.24
C VAL A 277 9.75 -25.87 -12.64
N MET A 278 9.44 -24.61 -12.99
CA MET A 278 9.75 -24.05 -14.31
C MET A 278 11.25 -23.77 -14.53
N ARG A 279 12.03 -23.68 -13.45
CA ARG A 279 13.50 -23.46 -13.50
C ARG A 279 14.30 -24.79 -13.56
N ARG A 280 13.65 -25.91 -13.44
CA ARG A 280 14.25 -27.25 -13.67
C ARG A 280 14.05 -27.68 -15.11
#